data_ad0fd28b778a5ac13dbf22b21dc26145
#
_entry.id   ad0fd28b778a5ac13dbf22b21dc26145
#
_cell.length_a   1.000
_cell.length_b   1.000
_cell.length_c   1.000
_cell.angle_alpha   90.00
_cell.angle_beta   90.00
_cell.angle_gamma   90.00
#
_symmetry.space_group_name_H-M   'P 1'
#
loop_
_entity.id
_entity.type
_entity.pdbx_description
1 polymer ?
#
loop_
_entity_poly.entity_id
_entity_poly.type
_entity_poly.pdbx_seq_one_letter_code
_entity_poly.pdbx_strand_id
1 'polypeptide(L)'
;MEHSTLLGRDFYARPVIEVARDCLGKILVHGKTAGRIVEVEAYLGVNDRAAHAWRGVTDRTRVMFGEPGYAYIYFIYGMYECLNFVCGPAGQAGCVLIRALEPIAGIATMRRRRPTAKGVENLANGPGKLTLAMGITRKLNGTDLTGGPLQVRRPRAEPAIEVLTTPRIGITHCADWPLRFLIAGNRFVSK
;
A
#
# COMPACT_ATOMS: atom_id res chain seq x y z
N MET A 1 2.35 17.84 9.45
CA MET A 1 1.15 17.09 8.99
C MET A 1 -0.14 17.90 9.07
N GLU A 2 -0.10 19.13 9.54
CA GLU A 2 -1.29 19.98 9.79
C GLU A 2 -2.09 20.40 8.53
N HIS A 3 -1.58 20.16 7.33
CA HIS A 3 -2.21 20.67 6.09
C HIS A 3 -2.51 19.56 5.06
N SER A 4 -2.67 18.30 5.48
CA SER A 4 -3.05 17.21 4.59
C SER A 4 -4.49 16.76 4.87
N THR A 5 -5.26 16.45 3.82
CA THR A 5 -6.66 16.02 3.91
C THR A 5 -6.77 14.50 3.92
N LEU A 6 -7.55 13.93 4.83
CA LEU A 6 -7.84 12.49 4.86
C LEU A 6 -8.63 12.11 3.60
N LEU A 7 -8.27 10.99 2.97
CA LEU A 7 -9.01 10.47 1.82
C LEU A 7 -10.32 9.83 2.27
N GLY A 8 -11.41 10.15 1.57
CA GLY A 8 -12.70 9.55 1.78
C GLY A 8 -12.85 8.20 1.08
N ARG A 9 -13.95 7.51 1.35
CA ARG A 9 -14.26 6.19 0.78
C ARG A 9 -14.39 6.21 -0.74
N ASP A 10 -14.90 7.30 -1.29
CA ASP A 10 -15.00 7.59 -2.72
C ASP A 10 -13.67 7.45 -3.46
N PHE A 11 -12.55 7.78 -2.82
CA PHE A 11 -11.23 7.58 -3.39
C PHE A 11 -10.97 6.09 -3.71
N TYR A 12 -11.33 5.19 -2.81
CA TYR A 12 -11.08 3.75 -2.91
C TYR A 12 -12.14 3.02 -3.75
N ALA A 13 -13.35 3.56 -3.88
CA ALA A 13 -14.48 2.93 -4.61
C ALA A 13 -14.35 2.97 -6.13
N ARG A 14 -13.24 3.47 -6.66
CA ARG A 14 -12.93 3.57 -8.09
C ARG A 14 -12.22 2.32 -8.63
N PRO A 15 -12.07 2.16 -9.96
CA PRO A 15 -11.31 1.08 -10.56
C PRO A 15 -9.91 0.94 -9.95
N VAL A 16 -9.49 -0.29 -9.65
CA VAL A 16 -8.27 -0.58 -8.89
C VAL A 16 -7.02 0.05 -9.50
N ILE A 17 -6.91 0.04 -10.85
CA ILE A 17 -5.76 0.61 -11.57
C ILE A 17 -5.68 2.14 -11.36
N GLU A 18 -6.82 2.82 -11.39
CA GLU A 18 -6.89 4.27 -11.14
C GLU A 18 -6.47 4.58 -9.71
N VAL A 19 -7.03 3.85 -8.73
CA VAL A 19 -6.67 4.00 -7.32
C VAL A 19 -5.18 3.74 -7.10
N ALA A 20 -4.62 2.70 -7.73
CA ALA A 20 -3.19 2.39 -7.62
C ALA A 20 -2.31 3.55 -8.10
N ARG A 21 -2.60 4.10 -9.28
CA ARG A 21 -1.87 5.25 -9.83
C ARG A 21 -2.00 6.48 -8.93
N ASP A 22 -3.22 6.76 -8.46
CA ASP A 22 -3.52 7.92 -7.61
C ASP A 22 -3.03 7.77 -6.17
N CYS A 23 -2.70 6.57 -5.70
CA CYS A 23 -2.01 6.35 -4.44
C CYS A 23 -0.58 6.91 -4.43
N LEU A 24 0.08 6.99 -5.59
CA LEU A 24 1.42 7.56 -5.68
C LEU A 24 1.40 9.04 -5.26
N GLY A 25 2.36 9.43 -4.43
CA GLY A 25 2.43 10.78 -3.88
C GLY A 25 1.55 11.01 -2.64
N LYS A 26 0.55 10.15 -2.34
CA LYS A 26 -0.25 10.25 -1.11
C LYS A 26 0.60 9.87 0.11
N ILE A 27 0.14 10.27 1.29
CA ILE A 27 0.85 10.10 2.55
C ILE A 27 0.16 9.03 3.38
N LEU A 28 0.85 7.92 3.64
CA LEU A 28 0.44 6.92 4.60
C LEU A 28 0.88 7.34 6.00
N VAL A 29 -0.05 7.33 6.96
CA VAL A 29 0.18 7.75 8.35
C VAL A 29 -0.23 6.63 9.31
N HIS A 30 0.64 6.31 10.25
CA HIS A 30 0.34 5.42 11.38
C HIS A 30 1.03 5.94 12.66
N GLY A 31 0.24 6.38 13.64
CA GLY A 31 0.74 6.98 14.87
C GLY A 31 1.67 8.17 14.59
N LYS A 32 2.93 8.08 15.06
CA LYS A 32 3.95 9.13 14.87
C LYS A 32 4.77 8.98 13.58
N THR A 33 4.48 7.98 12.74
CA THR A 33 5.22 7.72 11.50
C THR A 33 4.40 8.07 10.27
N ALA A 34 5.04 8.65 9.26
CA ALA A 34 4.43 8.93 7.97
C ALA A 34 5.42 8.75 6.82
N GLY A 35 4.91 8.31 5.68
CA GLY A 35 5.69 8.14 4.45
C GLY A 35 4.86 8.45 3.21
N ARG A 36 5.51 9.03 2.19
CA ARG A 36 4.92 9.21 0.86
C ARG A 36 4.93 7.88 0.12
N ILE A 37 3.81 7.48 -0.45
CA ILE A 37 3.71 6.27 -1.27
C ILE A 37 4.43 6.53 -2.59
N VAL A 38 5.44 5.70 -2.90
CA VAL A 38 6.27 5.86 -4.11
C VAL A 38 6.23 4.64 -5.03
N GLU A 39 5.66 3.53 -4.57
CA GLU A 39 5.53 2.29 -5.33
C GLU A 39 4.33 1.48 -4.85
N VAL A 40 3.53 0.97 -5.79
CA VAL A 40 2.36 0.14 -5.54
C VAL A 40 2.19 -0.94 -6.60
N GLU A 41 1.38 -1.97 -6.29
CA GLU A 41 0.89 -2.95 -7.28
C GLU A 41 -0.63 -3.07 -7.20
N ALA A 42 -1.28 -3.15 -8.37
CA ALA A 42 -2.71 -3.42 -8.48
C ALA A 42 -2.97 -4.93 -8.60
N TYR A 43 -4.01 -5.42 -7.91
CA TYR A 43 -4.51 -6.78 -7.95
C TYR A 43 -6.01 -6.75 -8.21
N LEU A 44 -6.46 -7.34 -9.34
CA LEU A 44 -7.80 -7.13 -9.91
C LEU A 44 -8.86 -8.10 -9.36
N GLY A 45 -8.64 -8.69 -8.20
CA GLY A 45 -9.60 -9.58 -7.55
C GLY A 45 -9.74 -10.93 -8.25
N VAL A 46 -10.98 -11.38 -8.48
CA VAL A 46 -11.28 -12.72 -9.03
C VAL A 46 -10.82 -12.91 -10.48
N ASN A 47 -10.57 -11.85 -11.21
CA ASN A 47 -10.09 -11.90 -12.60
C ASN A 47 -8.55 -11.94 -12.69
N ASP A 48 -7.84 -11.95 -11.57
CA ASP A 48 -6.39 -11.91 -11.50
C ASP A 48 -5.85 -13.13 -10.73
N ARG A 49 -5.27 -14.08 -11.44
CA ARG A 49 -4.73 -15.32 -10.83
C ARG A 49 -3.59 -15.08 -9.85
N ALA A 50 -2.96 -13.90 -9.88
CA ALA A 50 -1.96 -13.50 -8.90
C ALA A 50 -2.57 -12.92 -7.61
N ALA A 51 -3.86 -12.53 -7.64
CA ALA A 51 -4.55 -12.01 -6.45
C ALA A 51 -4.97 -13.12 -5.49
N HIS A 52 -4.91 -12.87 -4.19
CA HIS A 52 -5.40 -13.82 -3.18
C HIS A 52 -6.90 -14.13 -3.34
N ALA A 53 -7.66 -13.18 -3.85
CA ALA A 53 -9.10 -13.28 -4.04
C ALA A 53 -9.53 -14.08 -5.28
N TRP A 54 -8.61 -14.50 -6.16
CA TRP A 54 -8.97 -15.19 -7.40
C TRP A 54 -9.75 -16.49 -7.17
N ARG A 55 -9.55 -17.14 -6.03
CA ARG A 55 -10.28 -18.36 -5.60
C ARG A 55 -11.58 -18.06 -4.85
N GLY A 56 -11.99 -16.78 -4.77
CA GLY A 56 -13.19 -16.37 -4.05
C GLY A 56 -12.96 -16.07 -2.57
N VAL A 57 -14.08 -16.10 -1.82
CA VAL A 57 -14.10 -15.74 -0.40
C VAL A 57 -13.53 -16.86 0.47
N THR A 58 -12.62 -16.52 1.35
CA THR A 58 -12.10 -17.34 2.43
C THR A 58 -12.02 -16.48 3.70
N ASP A 59 -11.74 -17.05 4.87
CA ASP A 59 -11.55 -16.25 6.10
C ASP A 59 -10.42 -15.21 5.93
N ARG A 60 -9.39 -15.56 5.18
CA ARG A 60 -8.28 -14.65 4.86
C ARG A 60 -8.69 -13.51 3.92
N THR A 61 -9.51 -13.77 2.91
CA THR A 61 -9.85 -12.83 1.84
C THR A 61 -11.15 -12.07 2.07
N ARG A 62 -11.93 -12.45 3.07
CA ARG A 62 -13.28 -11.89 3.38
C ARG A 62 -13.28 -10.35 3.37
N VAL A 63 -12.26 -9.70 3.97
CA VAL A 63 -12.17 -8.23 4.01
C VAL A 63 -12.08 -7.60 2.61
N MET A 64 -11.51 -8.31 1.65
CA MET A 64 -11.34 -7.83 0.27
C MET A 64 -12.68 -7.77 -0.49
N PHE A 65 -13.67 -8.56 -0.08
CA PHE A 65 -15.00 -8.59 -0.67
C PHE A 65 -16.01 -7.64 0.02
N GLY A 66 -15.55 -6.92 1.05
CA GLY A 66 -16.33 -5.90 1.76
C GLY A 66 -16.30 -4.54 1.05
N GLU A 67 -16.57 -3.51 1.84
CA GLU A 67 -16.53 -2.12 1.39
C GLU A 67 -15.09 -1.68 1.04
N PRO A 68 -14.90 -0.83 0.01
CA PRO A 68 -13.60 -0.25 -0.29
C PRO A 68 -13.12 0.68 0.84
N GLY A 69 -11.80 0.92 0.91
CA GLY A 69 -11.20 1.80 1.92
C GLY A 69 -10.88 1.11 3.24
N TYR A 70 -10.86 -0.22 3.25
CA TYR A 70 -10.35 -1.01 4.38
C TYR A 70 -8.94 -1.52 4.12
N ALA A 71 -8.15 -1.68 5.18
CA ALA A 71 -6.83 -2.29 5.11
C ALA A 71 -6.94 -3.81 5.04
N TYR A 72 -6.31 -4.43 4.03
CA TYR A 72 -6.06 -5.87 3.99
C TYR A 72 -4.60 -6.12 4.30
N ILE A 73 -4.32 -6.77 5.44
CA ILE A 73 -2.95 -7.05 5.88
C ILE A 73 -2.78 -8.55 6.04
N TYR A 74 -1.75 -9.09 5.37
CA TYR A 74 -1.44 -10.51 5.44
C TYR A 74 0.03 -10.76 5.77
N PHE A 75 0.28 -11.94 6.34
CA PHE A 75 1.62 -12.40 6.71
C PHE A 75 2.21 -13.28 5.62
N ILE A 76 3.48 -13.06 5.28
CA ILE A 76 4.17 -13.79 4.22
C ILE A 76 5.57 -14.19 4.66
N TYR A 77 6.05 -15.32 4.14
CA TYR A 77 7.39 -15.90 4.41
C TYR A 77 7.71 -16.11 5.89
N GLY A 78 6.69 -16.24 6.76
CA GLY A 78 6.89 -16.46 8.19
C GLY A 78 7.49 -15.27 8.96
N MET A 79 7.67 -14.09 8.33
CA MET A 79 8.35 -12.97 8.97
C MET A 79 7.86 -11.56 8.61
N TYR A 80 7.09 -11.40 7.53
CA TYR A 80 6.70 -10.06 7.05
C TYR A 80 5.19 -9.90 6.94
N GLU A 81 4.74 -8.70 7.24
CA GLU A 81 3.38 -8.26 6.94
C GLU A 81 3.38 -7.49 5.60
N CYS A 82 2.28 -7.57 4.84
CA CYS A 82 2.05 -6.79 3.63
C CYS A 82 0.75 -6.02 3.74
N LEU A 83 0.80 -4.71 3.49
CA LEU A 83 -0.34 -3.81 3.54
C LEU A 83 -0.95 -3.62 2.17
N ASN A 84 -2.26 -3.83 2.08
CA ASN A 84 -3.06 -3.51 0.89
C ASN A 84 -4.24 -2.62 1.28
N PHE A 85 -4.69 -1.81 0.32
CA PHE A 85 -5.96 -1.08 0.40
C PHE A 85 -7.01 -1.82 -0.43
N VAL A 86 -8.15 -2.13 0.16
CA VAL A 86 -9.31 -2.69 -0.57
C VAL A 86 -9.89 -1.61 -1.45
N CYS A 87 -10.03 -1.89 -2.74
CA CYS A 87 -10.43 -0.92 -3.76
C CYS A 87 -11.41 -1.53 -4.76
N GLY A 88 -12.11 -0.68 -5.50
CA GLY A 88 -13.13 -1.07 -6.45
C GLY A 88 -14.52 -1.07 -5.84
N PRO A 89 -15.55 -1.34 -6.65
CA PRO A 89 -16.90 -1.56 -6.13
C PRO A 89 -16.94 -2.68 -5.09
N ALA A 90 -17.79 -2.56 -4.09
CA ALA A 90 -17.99 -3.59 -3.07
C ALA A 90 -18.25 -4.97 -3.73
N GLY A 91 -17.64 -6.03 -3.19
CA GLY A 91 -17.75 -7.39 -3.72
C GLY A 91 -16.78 -7.76 -4.84
N GLN A 92 -16.06 -6.81 -5.44
CA GLN A 92 -15.10 -7.12 -6.54
C GLN A 92 -13.70 -7.55 -6.06
N ALA A 93 -13.40 -7.41 -4.77
CA ALA A 93 -12.16 -7.86 -4.13
C ALA A 93 -10.85 -7.31 -4.74
N GLY A 94 -10.90 -6.12 -5.32
CA GLY A 94 -9.70 -5.44 -5.83
C GLY A 94 -8.83 -4.90 -4.70
N CYS A 95 -7.50 -4.91 -4.89
CA CYS A 95 -6.56 -4.41 -3.88
C CYS A 95 -5.38 -3.66 -4.51
N VAL A 96 -4.89 -2.68 -3.76
CA VAL A 96 -3.62 -2.00 -4.05
C VAL A 96 -2.60 -2.36 -2.96
N LEU A 97 -1.58 -3.13 -3.31
CA LEU A 97 -0.44 -3.43 -2.43
C LEU A 97 0.48 -2.21 -2.35
N ILE A 98 0.79 -1.76 -1.15
CA ILE A 98 1.78 -0.71 -0.91
C ILE A 98 3.16 -1.35 -0.82
N ARG A 99 4.05 -0.98 -1.77
CA ARG A 99 5.35 -1.63 -1.88
C ARG A 99 6.48 -0.83 -1.27
N ALA A 100 6.47 0.49 -1.42
CA ALA A 100 7.52 1.34 -0.87
C ALA A 100 7.02 2.72 -0.47
N LEU A 101 7.67 3.28 0.54
CA LEU A 101 7.43 4.63 1.06
C LEU A 101 8.73 5.43 1.12
N GLU A 102 8.66 6.71 0.79
CA GLU A 102 9.62 7.72 1.18
C GLU A 102 9.29 8.20 2.60
N PRO A 103 10.11 7.93 3.63
CA PRO A 103 9.87 8.37 4.99
C PRO A 103 9.87 9.89 5.11
N ILE A 104 8.80 10.49 5.68
CA ILE A 104 8.68 11.95 5.83
C ILE A 104 8.52 12.38 7.30
N ALA A 105 8.04 11.50 8.19
CA ALA A 105 7.93 11.78 9.62
C ALA A 105 8.19 10.53 10.46
N GLY A 106 8.65 10.72 11.69
CA GLY A 106 8.92 9.61 12.62
C GLY A 106 10.13 8.76 12.26
N ILE A 107 11.10 9.29 11.49
CA ILE A 107 12.28 8.57 10.99
C ILE A 107 13.07 7.90 12.14
N ALA A 108 13.25 8.58 13.27
CA ALA A 108 13.92 7.99 14.44
C ALA A 108 13.18 6.75 14.97
N THR A 109 11.84 6.76 14.95
CA THR A 109 11.03 5.61 15.34
C THR A 109 11.17 4.47 14.32
N MET A 110 11.16 4.77 13.01
CA MET A 110 11.39 3.80 11.96
C MET A 110 12.78 3.15 12.06
N ARG A 111 13.82 3.93 12.37
CA ARG A 111 15.19 3.41 12.61
C ARG A 111 15.25 2.45 13.79
N ARG A 112 14.58 2.77 14.92
CA ARG A 112 14.51 1.85 16.07
C ARG A 112 13.85 0.52 15.74
N ARG A 113 12.82 0.53 14.88
CA ARG A 113 12.13 -0.69 14.43
C ARG A 113 12.92 -1.47 13.39
N ARG A 114 13.82 -0.79 12.68
CA ARG A 114 14.67 -1.36 11.63
C ARG A 114 16.15 -0.97 11.79
N PRO A 115 16.82 -1.46 12.86
CA PRO A 115 18.19 -1.07 13.18
C PRO A 115 19.22 -1.48 12.12
N THR A 116 18.92 -2.50 11.31
CA THR A 116 19.81 -2.98 10.23
C THR A 116 19.69 -2.18 8.93
N ALA A 117 18.79 -1.20 8.82
CA ALA A 117 18.66 -0.38 7.63
C ALA A 117 19.86 0.58 7.50
N LYS A 118 20.63 0.45 6.41
CA LYS A 118 21.88 1.21 6.18
C LYS A 118 21.66 2.70 5.95
N GLY A 119 20.49 3.12 5.42
CA GLY A 119 20.17 4.52 5.12
C GLY A 119 18.65 4.78 5.24
N VAL A 120 18.24 6.04 5.14
CA VAL A 120 16.81 6.42 5.19
C VAL A 120 16.05 5.76 4.05
N GLU A 121 16.65 5.67 2.87
CA GLU A 121 16.10 5.02 1.68
C GLU A 121 15.86 3.52 1.86
N ASN A 122 16.52 2.89 2.82
CA ASN A 122 16.34 1.46 3.09
C ASN A 122 15.32 1.17 4.19
N LEU A 123 14.76 2.20 4.82
CA LEU A 123 13.80 2.04 5.92
C LEU A 123 12.48 1.42 5.44
N ALA A 124 11.98 1.84 4.28
CA ALA A 124 10.64 1.47 3.82
C ALA A 124 10.58 1.12 2.32
N ASN A 125 11.70 0.73 1.70
CA ASN A 125 11.83 0.35 0.29
C ASN A 125 11.52 -1.14 0.06
N GLY A 126 10.34 -1.55 0.42
CA GLY A 126 9.81 -2.91 0.22
C GLY A 126 8.60 -3.18 1.11
N PRO A 127 7.65 -4.06 0.71
CA PRO A 127 6.37 -4.22 1.40
C PRO A 127 6.53 -4.67 2.86
N GLY A 128 7.37 -5.64 3.16
CA GLY A 128 7.67 -6.03 4.53
C GLY A 128 8.51 -5.01 5.30
N LYS A 129 9.38 -4.28 4.61
CA LYS A 129 10.21 -3.24 5.23
C LYS A 129 9.35 -2.06 5.70
N LEU A 130 8.41 -1.61 4.87
CA LEU A 130 7.54 -0.49 5.22
C LEU A 130 6.61 -0.82 6.41
N THR A 131 6.05 -2.02 6.45
CA THR A 131 5.17 -2.43 7.56
C THR A 131 5.93 -2.48 8.89
N LEU A 132 7.15 -3.04 8.89
CA LEU A 132 8.03 -3.00 10.07
C LEU A 132 8.37 -1.55 10.47
N ALA A 133 8.81 -0.70 9.53
CA ALA A 133 9.17 0.69 9.80
C ALA A 133 8.01 1.49 10.39
N MET A 134 6.82 1.33 9.82
CA MET A 134 5.58 2.01 10.26
C MET A 134 4.96 1.38 11.52
N GLY A 135 5.35 0.16 11.91
CA GLY A 135 4.72 -0.61 12.99
C GLY A 135 3.33 -1.12 12.62
N ILE A 136 3.13 -1.42 11.35
CA ILE A 136 1.86 -1.97 10.82
C ILE A 136 1.90 -3.49 10.97
N THR A 137 0.88 -4.05 11.62
CA THR A 137 0.76 -5.49 11.87
C THR A 137 -0.64 -6.00 11.51
N ARG A 138 -0.84 -7.31 11.48
CA ARG A 138 -2.16 -7.96 11.26
C ARG A 138 -3.24 -7.50 12.24
N LYS A 139 -2.90 -6.90 13.38
CA LYS A 139 -3.88 -6.29 14.29
C LYS A 139 -4.67 -5.16 13.65
N LEU A 140 -4.13 -4.56 12.59
CA LEU A 140 -4.79 -3.52 11.81
C LEU A 140 -5.53 -4.06 10.56
N ASN A 141 -5.58 -5.39 10.37
CA ASN A 141 -6.37 -5.99 9.28
C ASN A 141 -7.86 -5.66 9.47
N GLY A 142 -8.53 -5.19 8.43
CA GLY A 142 -9.92 -4.73 8.51
C GLY A 142 -10.09 -3.34 9.14
N THR A 143 -9.01 -2.57 9.33
CA THR A 143 -9.10 -1.16 9.79
C THR A 143 -9.65 -0.27 8.68
N ASP A 144 -10.58 0.61 9.01
CA ASP A 144 -11.08 1.66 8.11
C ASP A 144 -10.02 2.75 7.91
N LEU A 145 -9.59 2.93 6.66
CA LEU A 145 -8.58 3.93 6.26
C LEU A 145 -9.15 5.35 6.23
N THR A 146 -10.48 5.50 6.30
CA THR A 146 -11.17 6.80 6.23
C THR A 146 -11.41 7.44 7.59
N GLY A 147 -11.04 6.76 8.69
CA GLY A 147 -11.25 7.29 10.05
C GLY A 147 -10.46 6.54 11.12
N GLY A 148 -9.81 5.44 10.77
CA GLY A 148 -9.08 4.59 11.72
C GLY A 148 -7.68 5.10 12.09
N PRO A 149 -6.90 4.28 12.83
CA PRO A 149 -5.54 4.61 13.25
C PRO A 149 -4.52 4.57 12.11
N LEU A 150 -4.86 3.89 11.01
CA LEU A 150 -4.09 3.86 9.77
C LEU A 150 -4.81 4.72 8.74
N GLN A 151 -4.15 5.75 8.22
CA GLN A 151 -4.78 6.76 7.38
C GLN A 151 -3.98 6.99 6.10
N VAL A 152 -4.69 7.30 5.01
CA VAL A 152 -4.08 7.80 3.78
C VAL A 152 -4.56 9.23 3.54
N ARG A 153 -3.62 10.14 3.31
CA ARG A 153 -3.91 11.57 3.25
C ARG A 153 -3.39 12.16 1.94
N ARG A 154 -4.14 13.11 1.40
CA ARG A 154 -3.72 13.95 0.27
C ARG A 154 -2.79 15.05 0.80
N PRO A 155 -1.56 15.24 0.26
CA PRO A 155 -0.74 16.37 0.63
C PRO A 155 -1.35 17.68 0.13
N ARG A 156 -1.01 18.81 0.76
CA ARG A 156 -1.51 20.13 0.35
C ARG A 156 -1.07 20.53 -1.05
N ALA A 157 0.17 20.23 -1.38
CA ALA A 157 0.72 20.41 -2.72
C ALA A 157 1.03 19.02 -3.30
N GLU A 158 0.44 18.72 -4.45
CA GLU A 158 0.73 17.52 -5.23
C GLU A 158 1.68 17.91 -6.35
N PRO A 159 2.99 17.62 -6.22
CA PRO A 159 3.91 17.84 -7.32
C PRO A 159 3.53 16.94 -8.49
N ALA A 160 3.74 17.42 -9.71
CA ALA A 160 3.64 16.57 -10.89
C ALA A 160 4.62 15.40 -10.72
N ILE A 161 4.13 14.18 -10.89
CA ILE A 161 4.92 12.97 -10.81
C ILE A 161 4.86 12.25 -12.15
N GLU A 162 6.00 11.79 -12.63
CA GLU A 162 6.08 10.86 -13.75
C GLU A 162 5.89 9.44 -13.20
N VAL A 163 4.91 8.70 -13.75
CA VAL A 163 4.58 7.34 -13.32
C VAL A 163 5.13 6.34 -14.31
N LEU A 164 6.06 5.50 -13.88
CA LEU A 164 6.48 4.32 -14.61
C LEU A 164 5.54 3.17 -14.33
N THR A 165 5.22 2.41 -15.38
CA THR A 165 4.39 1.22 -15.34
C THR A 165 5.23 0.01 -15.74
N THR A 166 5.24 -1.04 -14.90
CA THR A 166 6.08 -2.23 -15.10
C THR A 166 5.31 -3.49 -14.68
N PRO A 167 5.78 -4.69 -15.00
CA PRO A 167 5.29 -5.93 -14.40
C PRO A 167 5.44 -5.93 -12.88
N ARG A 168 4.55 -6.69 -12.21
CA ARG A 168 4.58 -6.93 -10.76
C ARG A 168 5.75 -7.82 -10.37
N ILE A 169 6.19 -7.73 -9.11
CA ILE A 169 7.37 -8.45 -8.60
C ILE A 169 6.95 -9.64 -7.70
N GLY A 170 7.62 -10.78 -7.88
CA GLY A 170 7.49 -11.93 -6.98
C GLY A 170 6.20 -12.72 -7.16
N ILE A 171 5.57 -12.64 -8.32
CA ILE A 171 4.38 -13.43 -8.69
C ILE A 171 4.69 -14.38 -9.85
N THR A 172 3.94 -15.49 -9.95
CA THR A 172 4.11 -16.52 -11.00
C THR A 172 3.00 -16.49 -12.05
N HIS A 173 1.81 -16.03 -11.68
CA HIS A 173 0.67 -15.92 -12.59
C HIS A 173 0.49 -14.47 -13.03
N CYS A 174 0.07 -14.24 -14.28
CA CYS A 174 -0.11 -12.89 -14.84
C CYS A 174 1.13 -12.01 -14.62
N ALA A 175 2.32 -12.61 -14.69
CA ALA A 175 3.58 -11.96 -14.35
C ALA A 175 3.97 -10.86 -15.35
N ASP A 176 3.49 -10.95 -16.57
CA ASP A 176 3.67 -10.01 -17.68
C ASP A 176 2.74 -8.79 -17.61
N TRP A 177 1.71 -8.84 -16.75
CA TRP A 177 0.77 -7.73 -16.65
C TRP A 177 1.42 -6.47 -16.05
N PRO A 178 1.30 -5.30 -16.71
CA PRO A 178 1.92 -4.05 -16.29
C PRO A 178 1.11 -3.38 -15.16
N LEU A 179 1.02 -4.02 -14.02
CA LEU A 179 0.19 -3.60 -12.87
C LEU A 179 1.01 -3.14 -11.66
N ARG A 180 2.29 -2.84 -11.85
CA ARG A 180 3.13 -2.17 -10.86
C ARG A 180 3.38 -0.74 -11.32
N PHE A 181 3.14 0.22 -10.42
CA PHE A 181 3.29 1.65 -10.66
C PHE A 181 4.26 2.23 -9.66
N LEU A 182 5.17 3.08 -10.14
CA LEU A 182 6.18 3.74 -9.30
C LEU A 182 6.50 5.14 -9.80
N ILE A 183 6.98 6.01 -8.90
CA ILE A 183 7.45 7.35 -9.25
C ILE A 183 8.81 7.24 -9.93
N ALA A 184 8.94 7.76 -11.16
CA ALA A 184 10.17 7.73 -11.93
C ALA A 184 11.34 8.37 -11.16
N GLY A 185 12.51 7.74 -11.20
CA GLY A 185 13.73 8.26 -10.57
C GLY A 185 13.71 8.33 -9.04
N ASN A 186 12.65 7.88 -8.37
CA ASN A 186 12.58 7.95 -6.91
C ASN A 186 13.48 6.89 -6.27
N ARG A 187 14.43 7.33 -5.41
CA ARG A 187 15.43 6.45 -4.77
C ARG A 187 14.88 5.52 -3.68
N PHE A 188 13.63 5.72 -3.25
CA PHE A 188 12.97 4.93 -2.20
C PHE A 188 12.17 3.74 -2.75
N VAL A 189 12.11 3.53 -4.06
CA VAL A 189 11.44 2.35 -4.64
C VAL A 189 12.10 1.04 -4.21
N SER A 190 11.36 -0.06 -4.25
CA SER A 190 11.89 -1.38 -3.87
C SER A 190 12.95 -1.85 -4.87
N LYS A 191 13.96 -2.57 -4.35
CA LYS A 191 15.03 -3.19 -5.14
C LYS A 191 14.88 -4.70 -5.11
#